data_16e969c4da5c0ef20d23c2a41de0f541
#
_entry.id   16e969c4da5c0ef20d23c2a41de0f541
#
_cell.length_a   1.000
_cell.length_b   1.000
_cell.length_c   1.000
_cell.angle_alpha   90.00
_cell.angle_beta   90.00
_cell.angle_gamma   90.00
#
_symmetry.space_group_name_H-M   'P 1'
#
loop_
_entity.id
_entity.type
_entity.pdbx_description
1 polymer ?
#
loop_
_entity_poly.entity_id
_entity_poly.type
_entity_poly.pdbx_seq_one_letter_code
_entity_poly.pdbx_strand_id
1 'polypeptide(L)'
;MARLKFRILVLAFWFAAVLSGSLESLSAAPATVKVGYPSPSGAQIPIWVIPEAKLDQRYGLNVQVIWISGVARLAQAMVSGDIDVSTSGGSAANAILSGAELVYIAVGVPTYAFSVYARPEVKDISDLRGKVLGVLSKGASSDHAATAFLRHHGMKAGQDVKIVYLGGVREILAALDRGIIPAGVLSPPTTLAARRLGYKELVNIASLRLPYVHNAIVTRRSLTRQNPDLFKAFLKAYVAAVKITPEEPEVAKRALSRFLATSDSGIIEEAYRAFAPLFPKVPYMTEEVIRSALSVSDHPRATKADPKDFFDNSFLTELEESGFIKELYAKR
;
A
#
# COMPACT_ATOMS: atom_id res chain seq x y z
N MET A 1 50.10 30.19 -54.57
CA MET A 1 48.64 30.17 -54.30
C MET A 1 48.08 28.80 -54.06
N ALA A 2 48.53 27.70 -54.66
CA ALA A 2 48.01 26.36 -54.49
C ALA A 2 48.22 25.74 -53.09
N ARG A 3 49.39 26.02 -52.43
CA ARG A 3 49.69 25.47 -51.09
C ARG A 3 48.84 26.06 -49.92
N LEU A 4 48.30 27.28 -50.11
CA LEU A 4 47.47 27.95 -49.11
C LEU A 4 46.03 27.42 -49.11
N LYS A 5 45.51 27.11 -50.32
CA LYS A 5 44.16 26.53 -50.46
C LYS A 5 44.04 25.11 -49.88
N PHE A 6 45.14 24.32 -49.95
CA PHE A 6 45.14 22.94 -49.42
C PHE A 6 45.15 22.92 -47.87
N ARG A 7 45.84 23.88 -47.23
CA ARG A 7 45.86 23.97 -45.77
C ARG A 7 44.54 24.44 -45.18
N ILE A 8 43.78 25.28 -45.86
CA ILE A 8 42.47 25.73 -45.43
C ILE A 8 41.44 24.59 -45.57
N LEU A 9 41.54 23.76 -46.60
CA LEU A 9 40.63 22.61 -46.77
C LEU A 9 40.85 21.52 -45.74
N VAL A 10 42.08 21.27 -45.31
CA VAL A 10 42.39 20.26 -44.26
C VAL A 10 41.95 20.71 -42.88
N LEU A 11 42.08 22.03 -42.57
CA LEU A 11 41.58 22.60 -41.32
C LEU A 11 40.05 22.61 -41.22
N ALA A 12 39.34 22.83 -42.33
CA ALA A 12 37.87 22.76 -42.39
C ALA A 12 37.35 21.34 -42.18
N PHE A 13 38.08 20.33 -42.67
CA PHE A 13 37.71 18.92 -42.50
C PHE A 13 37.95 18.42 -41.06
N TRP A 14 38.98 18.91 -40.37
CA TRP A 14 39.22 18.61 -38.95
C TRP A 14 38.23 19.31 -38.03
N PHE A 15 37.77 20.51 -38.37
CA PHE A 15 36.74 21.21 -37.57
C PHE A 15 35.35 20.58 -37.70
N ALA A 16 35.01 20.03 -38.87
CA ALA A 16 33.76 19.31 -39.09
C ALA A 16 33.73 17.92 -38.39
N ALA A 17 34.89 17.26 -38.26
CA ALA A 17 35.02 15.97 -37.57
C ALA A 17 34.93 16.08 -36.04
N VAL A 18 35.31 17.25 -35.47
CA VAL A 18 35.21 17.50 -34.01
C VAL A 18 33.76 17.85 -33.58
N LEU A 19 32.95 18.41 -34.48
CA LEU A 19 31.53 18.70 -34.19
C LEU A 19 30.61 17.46 -34.31
N SER A 20 31.10 16.33 -34.86
CA SER A 20 30.33 15.08 -34.98
C SER A 20 30.52 14.12 -33.78
N GLY A 21 31.35 14.48 -32.83
CA GLY A 21 31.60 13.71 -31.63
C GLY A 21 30.82 14.26 -30.46
N SER A 22 29.85 13.47 -30.00
CA SER A 22 29.14 13.61 -28.73
C SER A 22 27.84 14.41 -28.78
N LEU A 23 26.88 13.93 -29.53
CA LEU A 23 25.51 13.86 -29.00
C LEU A 23 25.49 12.71 -27.94
N GLU A 24 26.23 12.92 -26.85
CA GLU A 24 25.86 12.21 -25.62
C GLU A 24 24.41 12.58 -25.38
N SER A 25 23.51 11.58 -25.52
CA SER A 25 22.14 11.71 -25.09
C SER A 25 22.21 12.23 -23.66
N LEU A 26 21.90 13.50 -23.44
CA LEU A 26 21.63 14.01 -22.09
C LEU A 26 20.49 13.13 -21.58
N SER A 27 20.85 12.03 -20.90
CA SER A 27 19.88 11.25 -20.16
C SER A 27 19.30 12.21 -19.13
N ALA A 28 18.06 12.63 -19.35
CA ALA A 28 17.38 13.49 -18.39
C ALA A 28 17.50 12.83 -17.02
N ALA A 29 17.83 13.62 -16.00
CA ALA A 29 17.90 13.09 -14.63
C ALA A 29 16.58 12.38 -14.30
N PRO A 30 16.64 11.23 -13.63
CA PRO A 30 15.43 10.45 -13.31
C PRO A 30 14.44 11.29 -12.52
N ALA A 31 13.17 11.26 -12.93
CA ALA A 31 12.13 12.03 -12.27
C ALA A 31 11.93 11.53 -10.84
N THR A 32 11.97 12.44 -9.87
CA THR A 32 11.78 12.07 -8.46
C THR A 32 10.30 11.94 -8.12
N VAL A 33 9.95 10.83 -7.45
CA VAL A 33 8.60 10.58 -6.90
C VAL A 33 8.73 10.36 -5.40
N LYS A 34 8.15 11.24 -4.60
CA LYS A 34 8.09 11.12 -3.14
C LYS A 34 6.86 10.32 -2.73
N VAL A 35 7.08 9.15 -2.13
CA VAL A 35 6.02 8.21 -1.72
C VAL A 35 5.93 8.19 -0.20
N GLY A 36 4.87 8.75 0.36
CA GLY A 36 4.61 8.74 1.80
C GLY A 36 3.84 7.49 2.26
N TYR A 37 4.14 6.99 3.47
CA TYR A 37 3.38 5.92 4.09
C TYR A 37 3.18 6.16 5.60
N PRO A 38 2.00 5.75 6.19
CA PRO A 38 1.62 6.18 7.54
C PRO A 38 2.23 5.34 8.66
N SER A 39 2.60 4.09 8.37
CA SER A 39 3.13 3.16 9.37
C SER A 39 3.98 2.06 8.74
N PRO A 40 5.08 1.61 9.38
CA PRO A 40 5.82 0.43 8.97
C PRO A 40 4.95 -0.83 9.14
N SER A 41 4.60 -1.47 8.02
CA SER A 41 3.71 -2.63 7.97
C SER A 41 3.95 -3.41 6.69
N GLY A 42 3.72 -4.72 6.67
CA GLY A 42 3.80 -5.54 5.46
C GLY A 42 2.89 -5.07 4.33
N ALA A 43 1.87 -4.27 4.60
CA ALA A 43 1.05 -3.64 3.56
C ALA A 43 1.84 -2.70 2.63
N GLN A 44 3.05 -2.29 3.02
CA GLN A 44 3.91 -1.39 2.26
C GLN A 44 4.91 -2.13 1.36
N ILE A 45 4.94 -3.47 1.37
CA ILE A 45 5.94 -4.27 0.65
C ILE A 45 6.16 -3.79 -0.80
N PRO A 46 5.15 -3.60 -1.65
CA PRO A 46 5.41 -3.23 -3.04
C PRO A 46 6.15 -1.89 -3.17
N ILE A 47 5.82 -0.86 -2.39
CA ILE A 47 6.53 0.43 -2.48
C ILE A 47 7.96 0.33 -1.94
N TRP A 48 8.23 -0.59 -1.02
CA TRP A 48 9.57 -0.83 -0.48
C TRP A 48 10.42 -1.69 -1.41
N VAL A 49 9.79 -2.61 -2.15
CA VAL A 49 10.44 -3.42 -3.19
C VAL A 49 10.89 -2.57 -4.37
N ILE A 50 10.21 -1.47 -4.69
CA ILE A 50 10.61 -0.59 -5.80
C ILE A 50 12.09 -0.20 -5.73
N PRO A 51 12.57 0.50 -4.68
CA PRO A 51 14.00 0.86 -4.59
C PRO A 51 14.90 -0.34 -4.26
N GLU A 52 14.41 -1.36 -3.52
CA GLU A 52 15.21 -2.54 -3.17
C GLU A 52 15.57 -3.36 -4.40
N ALA A 53 14.65 -3.49 -5.38
CA ALA A 53 14.86 -4.17 -6.65
C ALA A 53 15.28 -3.24 -7.79
N LYS A 54 15.59 -1.95 -7.49
CA LYS A 54 15.96 -0.90 -8.47
C LYS A 54 14.95 -0.73 -9.61
N LEU A 55 13.67 -0.97 -9.32
CA LEU A 55 12.60 -0.82 -10.31
C LEU A 55 12.35 0.64 -10.69
N ASP A 56 12.57 1.55 -9.75
CA ASP A 56 12.54 2.98 -10.01
C ASP A 56 13.53 3.36 -11.13
N GLN A 57 14.80 2.96 -10.99
CA GLN A 57 15.83 3.21 -12.00
C GLN A 57 15.47 2.57 -13.34
N ARG A 58 14.95 1.34 -13.33
CA ARG A 58 14.51 0.62 -14.53
C ARG A 58 13.45 1.37 -15.32
N TYR A 59 12.58 2.11 -14.64
CA TYR A 59 11.49 2.87 -15.27
C TYR A 59 11.77 4.39 -15.30
N GLY A 60 13.04 4.82 -15.15
CA GLY A 60 13.46 6.22 -15.29
C GLY A 60 13.06 7.11 -14.12
N LEU A 61 12.88 6.54 -12.94
CA LEU A 61 12.46 7.23 -11.73
C LEU A 61 13.54 7.20 -10.65
N ASN A 62 13.39 8.10 -9.68
CA ASN A 62 14.03 8.09 -8.37
C ASN A 62 12.92 8.09 -7.30
N VAL A 63 12.58 6.92 -6.77
CA VAL A 63 11.50 6.79 -5.78
C VAL A 63 12.03 6.97 -4.37
N GLN A 64 11.60 8.04 -3.71
CA GLN A 64 11.91 8.35 -2.31
C GLN A 64 10.76 7.92 -1.41
N VAL A 65 10.98 6.87 -0.62
CA VAL A 65 9.97 6.32 0.30
C VAL A 65 10.12 6.97 1.68
N ILE A 66 9.08 7.66 2.16
CA ILE A 66 9.11 8.53 3.33
C ILE A 66 8.08 8.08 4.36
N TRP A 67 8.54 7.76 5.57
CA TRP A 67 7.64 7.48 6.67
C TRP A 67 7.11 8.78 7.28
N ILE A 68 5.78 8.96 7.24
CA ILE A 68 5.06 10.08 7.85
C ILE A 68 4.06 9.51 8.85
N SER A 69 4.44 9.47 10.12
CA SER A 69 3.64 8.83 11.17
C SER A 69 2.23 9.44 11.28
N GLY A 70 1.22 8.60 11.08
CA GLY A 70 -0.19 8.92 11.22
C GLY A 70 -0.87 9.41 9.95
N VAL A 71 -2.11 8.94 9.75
CA VAL A 71 -2.90 9.18 8.52
C VAL A 71 -3.24 10.66 8.31
N ALA A 72 -3.44 11.43 9.37
CA ALA A 72 -3.75 12.85 9.27
C ALA A 72 -2.57 13.68 8.73
N ARG A 73 -1.35 13.44 9.25
CA ARG A 73 -0.13 14.09 8.74
C ARG A 73 0.19 13.68 7.31
N LEU A 74 -0.03 12.41 6.98
CA LEU A 74 0.14 11.91 5.61
C LEU A 74 -0.82 12.62 4.64
N ALA A 75 -2.09 12.78 5.03
CA ALA A 75 -3.07 13.51 4.24
C ALA A 75 -2.69 14.99 4.06
N GLN A 76 -2.20 15.66 5.12
CA GLN A 76 -1.68 17.02 5.02
C GLN A 76 -0.51 17.13 4.05
N ALA A 77 0.49 16.24 4.14
CA ALA A 77 1.64 16.21 3.23
C ALA A 77 1.23 15.97 1.77
N MET A 78 0.16 15.19 1.54
CA MET A 78 -0.42 15.04 0.19
C MET A 78 -1.05 16.33 -0.32
N VAL A 79 -1.83 17.00 0.51
CA VAL A 79 -2.54 18.23 0.12
C VAL A 79 -1.56 19.38 -0.08
N SER A 80 -0.54 19.53 0.79
CA SER A 80 0.50 20.57 0.67
C SER A 80 1.44 20.36 -0.52
N GLY A 81 1.55 19.13 -1.04
CA GLY A 81 2.47 18.80 -2.12
C GLY A 81 3.88 18.39 -1.67
N ASP A 82 4.07 18.14 -0.37
CA ASP A 82 5.35 17.66 0.17
C ASP A 82 5.68 16.24 -0.31
N ILE A 83 4.64 15.46 -0.64
CA ILE A 83 4.72 14.14 -1.26
C ILE A 83 3.82 14.07 -2.51
N ASP A 84 4.17 13.21 -3.46
CA ASP A 84 3.48 13.04 -4.73
C ASP A 84 2.45 11.89 -4.69
N VAL A 85 2.80 10.85 -3.96
CA VAL A 85 2.03 9.61 -3.80
C VAL A 85 1.96 9.26 -2.32
N SER A 86 0.85 8.71 -1.89
CA SER A 86 0.76 8.10 -0.56
C SER A 86 0.19 6.70 -0.63
N THR A 87 0.56 5.86 0.34
CA THR A 87 -0.18 4.64 0.62
C THR A 87 -1.21 4.93 1.70
N SER A 88 -2.48 4.89 1.34
CA SER A 88 -3.59 5.21 2.25
C SER A 88 -4.69 4.18 2.13
N GLY A 89 -5.38 3.94 3.26
CA GLY A 89 -6.59 3.12 3.29
C GLY A 89 -7.86 3.94 3.11
N GLY A 90 -8.95 3.50 3.76
CA GLY A 90 -10.25 4.18 3.72
C GLY A 90 -10.24 5.63 4.21
N SER A 91 -9.21 6.06 4.95
CA SER A 91 -9.06 7.46 5.40
C SER A 91 -8.93 8.46 4.25
N ALA A 92 -8.38 8.06 3.10
CA ALA A 92 -8.33 8.93 1.93
C ALA A 92 -9.74 9.17 1.35
N ALA A 93 -10.66 8.21 1.45
CA ALA A 93 -12.05 8.41 1.06
C ALA A 93 -12.70 9.54 1.88
N ASN A 94 -12.44 9.60 3.19
CA ASN A 94 -12.93 10.70 4.03
C ASN A 94 -12.35 12.06 3.63
N ALA A 95 -11.07 12.12 3.25
CA ALA A 95 -10.47 13.34 2.74
C ALA A 95 -11.12 13.79 1.41
N ILE A 96 -11.39 12.85 0.49
CA ILE A 96 -12.10 13.13 -0.77
C ILE A 96 -13.53 13.63 -0.48
N LEU A 97 -14.26 12.97 0.42
CA LEU A 97 -15.58 13.44 0.86
C LEU A 97 -15.54 14.85 1.45
N SER A 98 -14.45 15.22 2.11
CA SER A 98 -14.22 16.55 2.66
C SER A 98 -13.78 17.59 1.61
N GLY A 99 -13.61 17.18 0.34
CA GLY A 99 -13.30 18.08 -0.77
C GLY A 99 -11.81 18.09 -1.18
N ALA A 100 -10.98 17.19 -0.63
CA ALA A 100 -9.61 17.08 -1.10
C ALA A 100 -9.56 16.52 -2.54
N GLU A 101 -8.76 17.14 -3.41
CA GLU A 101 -8.54 16.70 -4.80
C GLU A 101 -7.65 15.45 -4.89
N LEU A 102 -7.98 14.42 -4.13
CA LEU A 102 -7.28 13.14 -4.12
C LEU A 102 -8.00 12.11 -5.00
N VAL A 103 -7.25 11.10 -5.41
CA VAL A 103 -7.75 9.99 -6.20
C VAL A 103 -6.94 8.72 -5.91
N TYR A 104 -7.63 7.59 -5.81
CA TYR A 104 -7.00 6.28 -5.79
C TYR A 104 -6.64 5.87 -7.22
N ILE A 105 -5.39 5.47 -7.46
CA ILE A 105 -4.91 5.04 -8.78
C ILE A 105 -4.50 3.56 -8.83
N ALA A 106 -4.43 2.90 -7.68
CA ALA A 106 -4.25 1.45 -7.57
C ALA A 106 -4.66 0.98 -6.18
N VAL A 107 -5.16 -0.26 -6.07
CA VAL A 107 -5.36 -0.90 -4.77
C VAL A 107 -4.13 -1.71 -4.39
N GLY A 108 -3.70 -1.63 -3.12
CA GLY A 108 -2.64 -2.50 -2.60
C GLY A 108 -3.24 -3.74 -1.92
N VAL A 109 -3.97 -3.53 -0.84
CA VAL A 109 -4.60 -4.59 -0.06
C VAL A 109 -6.11 -4.35 0.00
N PRO A 110 -6.92 -5.10 -0.80
CA PRO A 110 -8.37 -4.88 -0.94
C PRO A 110 -9.21 -5.56 0.14
N THR A 111 -8.64 -5.95 1.27
CA THR A 111 -9.33 -6.66 2.35
C THR A 111 -8.77 -6.30 3.73
N TYR A 112 -9.42 -6.74 4.81
CA TYR A 112 -8.95 -6.52 6.17
C TYR A 112 -7.77 -7.44 6.51
N ALA A 113 -6.56 -6.90 6.66
CA ALA A 113 -5.35 -7.66 7.02
C ALA A 113 -5.22 -7.79 8.55
N PHE A 114 -6.17 -8.46 9.18
CA PHE A 114 -6.26 -8.68 10.61
C PHE A 114 -6.64 -10.13 10.92
N SER A 115 -6.35 -10.55 12.17
CA SER A 115 -6.80 -11.81 12.73
C SER A 115 -7.39 -11.59 14.11
N VAL A 116 -8.36 -12.42 14.51
CA VAL A 116 -8.83 -12.48 15.88
C VAL A 116 -8.05 -13.55 16.63
N TYR A 117 -7.37 -13.14 17.69
CA TYR A 117 -6.70 -14.03 18.63
C TYR A 117 -7.51 -14.12 19.91
N ALA A 118 -7.57 -15.32 20.48
CA ALA A 118 -8.40 -15.59 21.64
C ALA A 118 -7.69 -16.44 22.70
N ARG A 119 -8.14 -16.29 23.92
CA ARG A 119 -7.75 -17.13 25.06
C ARG A 119 -8.35 -18.53 24.92
N PRO A 120 -7.80 -19.56 25.59
CA PRO A 120 -8.22 -20.95 25.45
C PRO A 120 -9.70 -21.24 25.74
N GLU A 121 -10.35 -20.41 26.55
CA GLU A 121 -11.79 -20.54 26.86
C GLU A 121 -12.71 -20.09 25.71
N VAL A 122 -12.20 -19.40 24.70
CA VAL A 122 -12.91 -19.05 23.45
C VAL A 122 -12.47 -20.03 22.38
N LYS A 123 -13.25 -21.05 22.14
CA LYS A 123 -12.91 -22.15 21.24
C LYS A 123 -13.41 -21.92 19.82
N ASP A 124 -14.53 -21.21 19.69
CA ASP A 124 -15.21 -20.94 18.45
C ASP A 124 -15.66 -19.47 18.37
N ILE A 125 -15.99 -19.03 17.16
CA ILE A 125 -16.45 -17.66 16.89
C ILE A 125 -17.78 -17.39 17.63
N SER A 126 -18.67 -18.38 17.72
CA SER A 126 -19.93 -18.29 18.47
C SER A 126 -19.75 -18.01 19.96
N ASP A 127 -18.61 -18.42 20.54
CA ASP A 127 -18.28 -18.18 21.94
C ASP A 127 -18.02 -16.70 22.25
N LEU A 128 -17.88 -15.86 21.22
CA LEU A 128 -17.75 -14.41 21.39
C LEU A 128 -19.07 -13.75 21.84
N ARG A 129 -20.23 -14.41 21.66
CA ARG A 129 -21.53 -13.85 22.11
C ARG A 129 -21.49 -13.55 23.62
N GLY A 130 -21.92 -12.33 23.96
CA GLY A 130 -21.90 -11.84 25.34
C GLY A 130 -20.52 -11.46 25.87
N LYS A 131 -19.46 -11.71 25.11
CA LYS A 131 -18.08 -11.39 25.49
C LYS A 131 -17.59 -10.05 24.94
N VAL A 132 -16.33 -9.75 25.27
CA VAL A 132 -15.65 -8.50 24.88
C VAL A 132 -14.63 -8.83 23.79
N LEU A 133 -14.58 -8.01 22.75
CA LEU A 133 -13.56 -8.04 21.69
C LEU A 133 -12.74 -6.73 21.72
N GLY A 134 -11.44 -6.86 21.90
CA GLY A 134 -10.52 -5.73 21.91
C GLY A 134 -10.14 -5.26 20.51
N VAL A 135 -10.20 -3.95 20.25
CA VAL A 135 -9.75 -3.29 19.01
C VAL A 135 -8.94 -2.03 19.35
N LEU A 136 -8.33 -1.37 18.34
CA LEU A 136 -7.51 -0.18 18.57
C LEU A 136 -8.32 0.98 19.12
N SER A 137 -9.11 1.59 18.26
CA SER A 137 -9.92 2.76 18.56
C SER A 137 -11.17 2.77 17.68
N LYS A 138 -12.17 3.53 18.09
CA LYS A 138 -13.40 3.69 17.31
C LYS A 138 -13.09 4.29 15.94
N GLY A 139 -13.65 3.67 14.88
CA GLY A 139 -13.43 4.08 13.50
C GLY A 139 -12.06 3.69 12.92
N ALA A 140 -11.19 3.01 13.68
CA ALA A 140 -9.97 2.46 13.13
C ALA A 140 -10.22 1.21 12.27
N SER A 141 -9.25 0.85 11.40
CA SER A 141 -9.38 -0.32 10.52
C SER A 141 -9.66 -1.62 11.28
N SER A 142 -9.16 -1.78 12.51
CA SER A 142 -9.44 -2.95 13.36
C SER A 142 -10.87 -2.98 13.89
N ASP A 143 -11.48 -1.81 14.16
CA ASP A 143 -12.89 -1.70 14.55
C ASP A 143 -13.81 -2.04 13.38
N HIS A 144 -13.49 -1.53 12.19
CA HIS A 144 -14.18 -1.89 10.95
C HIS A 144 -14.02 -3.39 10.63
N ALA A 145 -12.83 -3.94 10.85
CA ALA A 145 -12.58 -5.38 10.67
C ALA A 145 -13.41 -6.22 11.64
N ALA A 146 -13.46 -5.84 12.91
CA ALA A 146 -14.30 -6.51 13.92
C ALA A 146 -15.77 -6.46 13.54
N THR A 147 -16.27 -5.28 13.15
CA THR A 147 -17.68 -5.11 12.76
C THR A 147 -18.03 -5.93 11.52
N ALA A 148 -17.17 -5.91 10.48
CA ALA A 148 -17.39 -6.68 9.26
C ALA A 148 -17.32 -8.19 9.51
N PHE A 149 -16.35 -8.65 10.28
CA PHE A 149 -16.19 -10.04 10.68
C PHE A 149 -17.39 -10.55 11.49
N LEU A 150 -17.81 -9.82 12.52
CA LEU A 150 -18.95 -10.19 13.34
C LEU A 150 -20.23 -10.26 12.51
N ARG A 151 -20.50 -9.27 11.65
CA ARG A 151 -21.63 -9.26 10.74
C ARG A 151 -21.61 -10.46 9.78
N HIS A 152 -20.45 -10.82 9.24
CA HIS A 152 -20.27 -11.99 8.37
C HIS A 152 -20.71 -13.30 9.07
N HIS A 153 -20.53 -13.36 10.40
CA HIS A 153 -20.94 -14.49 11.23
C HIS A 153 -22.29 -14.29 11.93
N GLY A 154 -23.14 -13.37 11.44
CA GLY A 154 -24.49 -13.15 11.97
C GLY A 154 -24.53 -12.56 13.38
N MET A 155 -23.50 -11.82 13.76
CA MET A 155 -23.39 -11.12 15.04
C MET A 155 -23.29 -9.61 14.85
N LYS A 156 -23.81 -8.84 15.80
CA LYS A 156 -23.78 -7.38 15.80
C LYS A 156 -22.75 -6.86 16.81
N ALA A 157 -21.75 -6.11 16.33
CA ALA A 157 -20.83 -5.38 17.17
C ALA A 157 -21.56 -4.39 18.08
N GLY A 158 -21.19 -4.35 19.36
CA GLY A 158 -21.83 -3.51 20.37
C GLY A 158 -23.14 -4.06 20.96
N GLN A 159 -23.73 -5.08 20.35
CA GLN A 159 -24.94 -5.77 20.84
C GLN A 159 -24.63 -7.21 21.28
N ASP A 160 -24.30 -8.08 20.30
CA ASP A 160 -23.96 -9.49 20.57
C ASP A 160 -22.55 -9.62 21.17
N VAL A 161 -21.61 -8.76 20.76
CA VAL A 161 -20.21 -8.74 21.22
C VAL A 161 -19.84 -7.30 21.57
N LYS A 162 -19.43 -7.07 22.82
CA LYS A 162 -19.00 -5.75 23.28
C LYS A 162 -17.64 -5.40 22.65
N ILE A 163 -17.51 -4.20 22.11
CA ILE A 163 -16.23 -3.70 21.59
C ILE A 163 -15.56 -2.80 22.63
N VAL A 164 -14.28 -3.05 22.90
CA VAL A 164 -13.45 -2.19 23.76
C VAL A 164 -12.27 -1.65 22.99
N TYR A 165 -11.98 -0.38 23.24
CA TYR A 165 -10.95 0.38 22.54
C TYR A 165 -9.72 0.50 23.44
N LEU A 166 -8.58 -0.07 23.00
CA LEU A 166 -7.36 -0.24 23.82
C LEU A 166 -6.18 0.61 23.33
N GLY A 167 -6.34 1.36 22.25
CA GLY A 167 -5.36 2.34 21.76
C GLY A 167 -4.29 1.79 20.82
N GLY A 168 -3.88 0.53 20.95
CA GLY A 168 -2.84 -0.07 20.13
C GLY A 168 -2.89 -1.60 20.09
N VAL A 169 -2.25 -2.20 19.09
CA VAL A 169 -2.19 -3.68 18.96
C VAL A 169 -1.38 -4.34 20.08
N ARG A 170 -0.37 -3.64 20.62
CA ARG A 170 0.43 -4.12 21.76
C ARG A 170 -0.40 -4.11 23.05
N GLU A 171 -1.21 -3.08 23.23
CA GLU A 171 -2.13 -2.91 24.35
C GLU A 171 -3.24 -3.97 24.29
N ILE A 172 -3.73 -4.32 23.10
CA ILE A 172 -4.69 -5.42 22.89
C ILE A 172 -4.04 -6.75 23.33
N LEU A 173 -2.82 -7.05 22.86
CA LEU A 173 -2.10 -8.25 23.25
C LEU A 173 -1.86 -8.31 24.77
N ALA A 174 -1.44 -7.20 25.38
CA ALA A 174 -1.25 -7.12 26.83
C ALA A 174 -2.55 -7.31 27.62
N ALA A 175 -3.68 -6.79 27.12
CA ALA A 175 -4.99 -7.01 27.74
C ALA A 175 -5.46 -8.47 27.62
N LEU A 176 -5.17 -9.11 26.50
CA LEU A 176 -5.41 -10.54 26.28
C LEU A 176 -4.58 -11.38 27.26
N ASP A 177 -3.30 -11.06 27.41
CA ASP A 177 -2.36 -11.75 28.27
C ASP A 177 -2.74 -11.64 29.78
N ARG A 178 -3.18 -10.46 30.20
CA ARG A 178 -3.65 -10.21 31.57
C ARG A 178 -5.06 -10.75 31.85
N GLY A 179 -5.76 -11.34 30.87
CA GLY A 179 -7.12 -11.81 31.03
C GLY A 179 -8.19 -10.73 31.11
N ILE A 180 -7.86 -9.50 30.77
CA ILE A 180 -8.81 -8.36 30.74
C ILE A 180 -9.82 -8.51 29.62
N ILE A 181 -9.40 -9.07 28.49
CA ILE A 181 -10.25 -9.41 27.35
C ILE A 181 -10.08 -10.87 26.97
N PRO A 182 -11.14 -11.57 26.56
CA PRO A 182 -11.05 -12.95 26.08
C PRO A 182 -10.61 -13.07 24.62
N ALA A 183 -10.74 -12.01 23.81
CA ALA A 183 -10.34 -11.99 22.41
C ALA A 183 -9.94 -10.58 21.95
N GLY A 184 -9.07 -10.50 20.93
CA GLY A 184 -8.60 -9.23 20.37
C GLY A 184 -8.29 -9.33 18.88
N VAL A 185 -8.50 -8.20 18.17
CA VAL A 185 -8.15 -8.05 16.75
C VAL A 185 -6.72 -7.57 16.64
N LEU A 186 -5.86 -8.42 16.10
CA LEU A 186 -4.43 -8.18 15.96
C LEU A 186 -4.01 -8.14 14.49
N SER A 187 -2.89 -7.47 14.22
CA SER A 187 -2.23 -7.48 12.91
C SER A 187 -0.75 -7.87 13.07
N PRO A 188 -0.10 -8.37 12.03
CA PRO A 188 1.34 -8.59 12.06
C PRO A 188 2.12 -7.29 12.36
N PRO A 189 3.22 -7.36 13.13
CA PRO A 189 3.84 -8.58 13.65
C PRO A 189 3.28 -9.06 15.02
N THR A 190 2.30 -8.38 15.61
CA THR A 190 1.76 -8.72 16.94
C THR A 190 1.07 -10.09 16.97
N THR A 191 0.55 -10.56 15.83
CA THR A 191 0.05 -11.93 15.64
C THR A 191 1.11 -12.99 15.94
N LEU A 192 2.38 -12.76 15.58
CA LEU A 192 3.47 -13.66 15.92
C LEU A 192 3.69 -13.71 17.44
N ALA A 193 3.66 -12.56 18.11
CA ALA A 193 3.80 -12.50 19.57
C ALA A 193 2.66 -13.24 20.26
N ALA A 194 1.40 -13.08 19.79
CA ALA A 194 0.25 -13.81 20.31
C ALA A 194 0.44 -15.34 20.19
N ARG A 195 0.91 -15.83 19.05
CA ARG A 195 1.20 -17.27 18.87
C ARG A 195 2.34 -17.76 19.77
N ARG A 196 3.40 -16.97 19.94
CA ARG A 196 4.51 -17.30 20.87
C ARG A 196 4.05 -17.41 22.33
N LEU A 197 3.00 -16.66 22.70
CA LEU A 197 2.35 -16.75 24.03
C LEU A 197 1.33 -17.89 24.12
N GLY A 198 1.13 -18.67 23.04
CA GLY A 198 0.21 -19.81 23.01
C GLY A 198 -1.26 -19.47 22.72
N TYR A 199 -1.57 -18.22 22.33
CA TYR A 199 -2.94 -17.86 21.96
C TYR A 199 -3.31 -18.43 20.59
N LYS A 200 -4.57 -18.84 20.47
CA LYS A 200 -5.11 -19.41 19.26
C LYS A 200 -5.60 -18.29 18.32
N GLU A 201 -5.23 -18.39 17.04
CA GLU A 201 -5.89 -17.64 15.98
C GLU A 201 -7.30 -18.23 15.79
N LEU A 202 -8.32 -17.49 16.21
CA LEU A 202 -9.69 -17.90 16.11
C LEU A 202 -10.19 -17.78 14.66
N VAL A 203 -9.79 -16.70 14.00
CA VAL A 203 -10.07 -16.47 12.57
C VAL A 203 -9.02 -15.53 11.97
N ASN A 204 -8.60 -15.83 10.74
CA ASN A 204 -7.90 -14.90 9.88
C ASN A 204 -8.96 -14.13 9.07
N ILE A 205 -9.20 -12.86 9.42
CA ILE A 205 -10.20 -12.03 8.74
C ILE A 205 -9.83 -11.80 7.26
N ALA A 206 -8.52 -11.74 6.95
CA ALA A 206 -8.06 -11.56 5.57
C ALA A 206 -8.48 -12.75 4.67
N SER A 207 -8.58 -13.97 5.21
CA SER A 207 -9.01 -15.15 4.46
C SER A 207 -10.49 -15.10 4.04
N LEU A 208 -11.31 -14.31 4.75
CA LEU A 208 -12.72 -14.09 4.40
C LEU A 208 -12.89 -13.19 3.17
N ARG A 209 -11.80 -12.54 2.71
CA ARG A 209 -11.77 -11.64 1.55
C ARG A 209 -12.87 -10.57 1.55
N LEU A 210 -13.27 -10.12 2.74
CA LEU A 210 -14.27 -9.06 2.88
C LEU A 210 -13.68 -7.76 2.27
N PRO A 211 -14.42 -7.11 1.36
CA PRO A 211 -13.93 -5.92 0.69
C PRO A 211 -13.60 -4.80 1.67
N TYR A 212 -12.42 -4.21 1.55
CA TYR A 212 -12.00 -3.05 2.32
C TYR A 212 -10.76 -2.40 1.72
N VAL A 213 -10.68 -1.07 1.74
CA VAL A 213 -9.47 -0.34 1.38
C VAL A 213 -8.52 -0.36 2.57
N HIS A 214 -7.76 -1.47 2.74
CA HIS A 214 -6.74 -1.53 3.80
C HIS A 214 -5.53 -0.68 3.43
N ASN A 215 -5.08 -0.79 2.17
CA ASN A 215 -3.98 -0.03 1.59
C ASN A 215 -4.24 0.20 0.09
N ALA A 216 -3.94 1.39 -0.39
CA ALA A 216 -4.08 1.78 -1.80
C ALA A 216 -3.12 2.91 -2.14
N ILE A 217 -2.79 3.07 -3.41
CA ILE A 217 -1.99 4.17 -3.94
C ILE A 217 -2.89 5.35 -4.21
N VAL A 218 -2.60 6.47 -3.57
CA VAL A 218 -3.36 7.73 -3.66
C VAL A 218 -2.47 8.86 -4.12
N THR A 219 -3.00 9.73 -4.95
CA THR A 219 -2.31 10.94 -5.42
C THR A 219 -3.31 12.09 -5.61
N ARG A 220 -2.81 13.28 -6.02
CA ARG A 220 -3.66 14.42 -6.38
C ARG A 220 -4.13 14.30 -7.84
N ARG A 221 -5.42 14.57 -8.08
CA ARG A 221 -5.98 14.60 -9.45
C ARG A 221 -5.31 15.62 -10.37
N SER A 222 -4.93 16.78 -9.83
CA SER A 222 -4.19 17.79 -10.59
C SER A 222 -2.85 17.25 -11.09
N LEU A 223 -2.16 16.49 -10.23
CA LEU A 223 -0.82 15.96 -10.55
C LEU A 223 -0.88 14.86 -11.62
N THR A 224 -1.92 14.00 -11.62
CA THR A 224 -2.09 12.98 -12.66
C THR A 224 -2.31 13.61 -14.04
N ARG A 225 -3.02 14.72 -14.10
CA ARG A 225 -3.26 15.47 -15.34
C ARG A 225 -2.02 16.22 -15.83
N GLN A 226 -1.23 16.77 -14.92
CA GLN A 226 -0.01 17.52 -15.26
C GLN A 226 1.14 16.62 -15.68
N ASN A 227 1.27 15.45 -15.08
CA ASN A 227 2.40 14.54 -15.26
C ASN A 227 1.96 13.09 -15.51
N PRO A 228 1.17 12.79 -16.54
CA PRO A 228 0.63 11.45 -16.77
C PRO A 228 1.72 10.39 -16.94
N ASP A 229 2.81 10.73 -17.64
CA ASP A 229 3.90 9.79 -17.90
C ASP A 229 4.67 9.40 -16.61
N LEU A 230 4.75 10.33 -15.64
CA LEU A 230 5.31 10.05 -14.32
C LEU A 230 4.52 8.95 -13.61
N PHE A 231 3.18 9.03 -13.64
CA PHE A 231 2.33 8.05 -13.01
C PHE A 231 2.28 6.72 -13.74
N LYS A 232 2.37 6.73 -15.08
CA LYS A 232 2.56 5.50 -15.88
C LYS A 232 3.86 4.79 -15.50
N ALA A 233 4.97 5.53 -15.42
CA ALA A 233 6.26 4.98 -15.01
C ALA A 233 6.22 4.45 -13.57
N PHE A 234 5.61 5.20 -12.64
CA PHE A 234 5.44 4.77 -11.25
C PHE A 234 4.59 3.50 -11.14
N LEU A 235 3.46 3.43 -11.85
CA LEU A 235 2.61 2.24 -11.82
C LEU A 235 3.26 1.02 -12.51
N LYS A 236 4.11 1.22 -13.54
CA LYS A 236 4.97 0.14 -14.06
C LYS A 236 5.89 -0.42 -12.98
N ALA A 237 6.56 0.45 -12.22
CA ALA A 237 7.42 0.04 -11.11
C ALA A 237 6.62 -0.66 -10.00
N TYR A 238 5.43 -0.14 -9.67
CA TYR A 238 4.56 -0.70 -8.66
C TYR A 238 4.03 -2.09 -9.03
N VAL A 239 3.51 -2.29 -10.24
CA VAL A 239 3.02 -3.60 -10.72
C VAL A 239 4.16 -4.60 -10.82
N ALA A 240 5.36 -4.16 -11.24
CA ALA A 240 6.55 -5.01 -11.23
C ALA A 240 6.96 -5.42 -9.81
N ALA A 241 6.85 -4.51 -8.82
CA ALA A 241 7.10 -4.82 -7.42
C ALA A 241 6.06 -5.80 -6.85
N VAL A 242 4.78 -5.66 -7.23
CA VAL A 242 3.73 -6.63 -6.88
C VAL A 242 4.08 -8.02 -7.40
N LYS A 243 4.55 -8.14 -8.66
CA LYS A 243 5.00 -9.42 -9.24
C LYS A 243 6.21 -10.01 -8.47
N ILE A 244 7.25 -9.20 -8.26
CA ILE A 244 8.49 -9.64 -7.57
C ILE A 244 8.19 -10.11 -6.14
N THR A 245 7.23 -9.50 -5.45
CA THR A 245 6.92 -9.82 -4.05
C THR A 245 6.74 -11.33 -3.80
N PRO A 246 5.90 -12.08 -4.52
CA PRO A 246 5.81 -13.54 -4.37
C PRO A 246 6.86 -14.33 -5.15
N GLU A 247 7.38 -13.84 -6.26
CA GLU A 247 8.33 -14.59 -7.11
C GLU A 247 9.76 -14.55 -6.56
N GLU A 248 10.15 -13.46 -5.89
CA GLU A 248 11.45 -13.29 -5.28
C GLU A 248 11.31 -12.95 -3.78
N PRO A 249 10.89 -13.93 -2.93
CA PRO A 249 10.61 -13.68 -1.51
C PRO A 249 11.75 -13.00 -0.76
N GLU A 250 12.99 -13.30 -1.09
CA GLU A 250 14.15 -12.73 -0.41
C GLU A 250 14.32 -11.23 -0.69
N VAL A 251 13.92 -10.74 -1.87
CA VAL A 251 13.89 -9.30 -2.16
C VAL A 251 12.87 -8.60 -1.26
N ALA A 252 11.66 -9.15 -1.17
CA ALA A 252 10.60 -8.61 -0.31
C ALA A 252 10.98 -8.65 1.18
N LYS A 253 11.66 -9.72 1.63
CA LYS A 253 12.13 -9.87 3.01
C LYS A 253 13.27 -8.90 3.35
N ARG A 254 14.20 -8.64 2.43
CA ARG A 254 15.23 -7.60 2.62
C ARG A 254 14.59 -6.21 2.74
N ALA A 255 13.62 -5.89 1.88
CA ALA A 255 12.85 -4.65 1.97
C ALA A 255 12.15 -4.55 3.33
N LEU A 256 11.47 -5.60 3.79
CA LEU A 256 10.85 -5.66 5.12
C LEU A 256 11.87 -5.43 6.25
N SER A 257 13.01 -6.14 6.23
CA SER A 257 14.07 -5.97 7.22
C SER A 257 14.53 -4.52 7.34
N ARG A 258 14.79 -3.89 6.19
CA ARG A 258 15.25 -2.50 6.10
C ARG A 258 14.21 -1.50 6.62
N PHE A 259 12.97 -1.58 6.15
CA PHE A 259 11.94 -0.58 6.45
C PHE A 259 11.20 -0.81 7.76
N LEU A 260 11.16 -2.05 8.28
CA LEU A 260 10.72 -2.34 9.64
C LEU A 260 11.84 -2.11 10.67
N ALA A 261 13.07 -1.84 10.22
CA ALA A 261 14.27 -1.70 11.04
C ALA A 261 14.46 -2.88 12.01
N THR A 262 14.34 -4.11 11.51
CA THR A 262 14.47 -5.34 12.30
C THR A 262 15.28 -6.41 11.57
N SER A 263 16.05 -7.18 12.34
CA SER A 263 16.74 -8.41 11.88
C SER A 263 16.05 -9.69 12.37
N ASP A 264 14.94 -9.60 13.13
CA ASP A 264 14.17 -10.77 13.57
C ASP A 264 13.50 -11.44 12.37
N SER A 265 14.05 -12.59 11.97
CA SER A 265 13.54 -13.37 10.83
C SER A 265 12.09 -13.82 11.03
N GLY A 266 11.65 -14.03 12.27
CA GLY A 266 10.27 -14.37 12.58
C GLY A 266 9.30 -13.21 12.31
N ILE A 267 9.68 -11.98 12.64
CA ILE A 267 8.90 -10.77 12.35
C ILE A 267 8.82 -10.54 10.84
N ILE A 268 9.96 -10.69 10.14
CA ILE A 268 10.04 -10.51 8.69
C ILE A 268 9.16 -11.55 7.98
N GLU A 269 9.30 -12.82 8.36
CA GLU A 269 8.54 -13.93 7.78
C GLU A 269 7.05 -13.77 8.03
N GLU A 270 6.66 -13.37 9.25
CA GLU A 270 5.26 -13.11 9.61
C GLU A 270 4.65 -12.02 8.76
N ALA A 271 5.33 -10.87 8.63
CA ALA A 271 4.86 -9.77 7.81
C ALA A 271 4.76 -10.18 6.33
N TYR A 272 5.75 -10.91 5.81
CA TYR A 272 5.76 -11.40 4.45
C TYR A 272 4.57 -12.34 4.17
N ARG A 273 4.41 -13.40 4.98
CA ARG A 273 3.33 -14.39 4.81
C ARG A 273 1.93 -13.80 4.92
N ALA A 274 1.76 -12.81 5.79
CA ALA A 274 0.48 -12.19 6.00
C ALA A 274 0.06 -11.26 4.85
N PHE A 275 1.01 -10.59 4.20
CA PHE A 275 0.68 -9.55 3.23
C PHE A 275 0.97 -9.91 1.78
N ALA A 276 2.02 -10.69 1.48
CA ALA A 276 2.39 -11.02 0.10
C ALA A 276 1.23 -11.64 -0.72
N PRO A 277 0.39 -12.54 -0.16
CA PRO A 277 -0.74 -13.12 -0.89
C PRO A 277 -1.92 -12.16 -1.12
N LEU A 278 -1.91 -10.98 -0.50
CA LEU A 278 -3.03 -10.04 -0.54
C LEU A 278 -2.92 -9.02 -1.68
N PHE A 279 -1.74 -8.86 -2.29
CA PHE A 279 -1.55 -7.94 -3.40
C PHE A 279 -2.13 -8.53 -4.69
N PRO A 280 -3.10 -7.86 -5.34
CA PRO A 280 -3.65 -8.34 -6.60
C PRO A 280 -2.64 -8.15 -7.74
N LYS A 281 -2.54 -9.13 -8.66
CA LYS A 281 -1.61 -9.08 -9.81
C LYS A 281 -1.77 -7.81 -10.63
N VAL A 282 -3.00 -7.43 -10.92
CA VAL A 282 -3.35 -6.14 -11.52
C VAL A 282 -4.14 -5.37 -10.46
N PRO A 283 -3.60 -4.28 -9.94
CA PRO A 283 -4.12 -3.64 -8.73
C PRO A 283 -5.27 -2.65 -9.03
N TYR A 284 -6.27 -3.05 -9.81
CA TYR A 284 -7.45 -2.24 -10.09
C TYR A 284 -8.24 -1.92 -8.83
N MET A 285 -8.56 -0.66 -8.62
CA MET A 285 -9.55 -0.26 -7.63
C MET A 285 -10.95 -0.63 -8.11
N THR A 286 -11.78 -1.17 -7.23
CA THR A 286 -13.16 -1.55 -7.56
C THR A 286 -14.18 -0.71 -6.80
N GLU A 287 -15.37 -0.54 -7.38
CA GLU A 287 -16.47 0.14 -6.71
C GLU A 287 -16.83 -0.54 -5.39
N GLU A 288 -16.78 -1.88 -5.33
CA GLU A 288 -17.08 -2.64 -4.13
C GLU A 288 -16.15 -2.30 -2.98
N VAL A 289 -14.83 -2.19 -3.26
CA VAL A 289 -13.82 -1.82 -2.27
C VAL A 289 -14.04 -0.38 -1.78
N ILE A 290 -14.39 0.55 -2.68
CA ILE A 290 -14.74 1.93 -2.27
C ILE A 290 -16.05 1.97 -1.48
N ARG A 291 -17.09 1.25 -1.90
CA ARG A 291 -18.36 1.16 -1.17
C ARG A 291 -18.16 0.66 0.26
N SER A 292 -17.23 -0.28 0.48
CA SER A 292 -16.90 -0.75 1.82
C SER A 292 -16.32 0.36 2.69
N ALA A 293 -15.43 1.20 2.15
CA ALA A 293 -14.89 2.35 2.88
C ALA A 293 -15.97 3.41 3.17
N LEU A 294 -16.87 3.67 2.21
CA LEU A 294 -17.98 4.60 2.39
C LEU A 294 -18.99 4.10 3.44
N SER A 295 -19.25 2.78 3.48
CA SER A 295 -20.22 2.18 4.41
C SER A 295 -19.82 2.27 5.88
N VAL A 296 -18.54 2.48 6.18
CA VAL A 296 -18.00 2.62 7.54
C VAL A 296 -17.58 4.06 7.86
N SER A 297 -17.84 4.99 6.94
CA SER A 297 -17.51 6.40 7.10
C SER A 297 -18.64 7.14 7.85
N ASP A 298 -18.28 7.91 8.89
CA ASP A 298 -19.21 8.79 9.58
C ASP A 298 -19.44 10.13 8.82
N HIS A 299 -18.84 10.30 7.63
CA HIS A 299 -18.97 11.55 6.88
C HIS A 299 -20.37 11.70 6.28
N PRO A 300 -21.06 12.86 6.44
CA PRO A 300 -22.47 13.03 6.01
C PRO A 300 -22.73 12.76 4.52
N ARG A 301 -21.71 12.94 3.66
CA ARG A 301 -21.82 12.70 2.21
C ARG A 301 -21.57 11.24 1.82
N ALA A 302 -21.11 10.36 2.72
CA ALA A 302 -20.68 9.00 2.39
C ALA A 302 -21.80 8.14 1.78
N THR A 303 -23.03 8.27 2.31
CA THR A 303 -24.17 7.47 1.84
C THR A 303 -24.69 7.85 0.47
N LYS A 304 -24.37 9.08 -0.02
CA LYS A 304 -24.81 9.62 -1.31
C LYS A 304 -23.70 9.69 -2.36
N ALA A 305 -22.46 9.38 -1.97
CA ALA A 305 -21.31 9.47 -2.85
C ALA A 305 -21.30 8.33 -3.89
N ASP A 306 -21.00 8.66 -5.16
CA ASP A 306 -20.74 7.67 -6.17
C ASP A 306 -19.31 7.11 -5.99
N PRO A 307 -19.13 5.81 -5.78
CA PRO A 307 -17.80 5.21 -5.66
C PRO A 307 -16.86 5.51 -6.84
N LYS A 308 -17.39 5.72 -8.03
CA LYS A 308 -16.61 6.02 -9.24
C LYS A 308 -15.86 7.35 -9.16
N ASP A 309 -16.33 8.26 -8.32
CA ASP A 309 -15.67 9.56 -8.14
C ASP A 309 -14.37 9.47 -7.33
N PHE A 310 -14.07 8.31 -6.72
CA PHE A 310 -12.94 8.15 -5.81
C PHE A 310 -11.67 7.61 -6.46
N PHE A 311 -11.77 6.94 -7.61
CA PHE A 311 -10.64 6.28 -8.23
C PHE A 311 -10.51 6.57 -9.72
N ASP A 312 -9.31 6.32 -10.23
CA ASP A 312 -8.98 6.42 -11.65
C ASP A 312 -8.11 5.21 -12.02
N ASN A 313 -8.68 4.29 -12.77
CA ASN A 313 -8.00 3.11 -13.27
C ASN A 313 -7.39 3.30 -14.67
N SER A 314 -7.52 4.48 -15.29
CA SER A 314 -7.11 4.73 -16.68
C SER A 314 -5.65 4.35 -16.94
N PHE A 315 -4.75 4.68 -16.01
CA PHE A 315 -3.33 4.33 -16.11
C PHE A 315 -3.07 2.82 -16.13
N LEU A 316 -3.79 2.06 -15.30
CA LEU A 316 -3.66 0.59 -15.28
C LEU A 316 -4.26 -0.03 -16.52
N THR A 317 -5.38 0.52 -17.02
CA THR A 317 -6.00 0.11 -18.28
C THR A 317 -5.05 0.34 -19.45
N GLU A 318 -4.41 1.51 -19.55
CA GLU A 318 -3.38 1.77 -20.56
C GLU A 318 -2.19 0.82 -20.47
N LEU A 319 -1.75 0.46 -19.26
CA LEU A 319 -0.67 -0.53 -19.08
C LEU A 319 -1.08 -1.93 -19.52
N GLU A 320 -2.33 -2.30 -19.35
CA GLU A 320 -2.87 -3.59 -19.80
C GLU A 320 -3.03 -3.62 -21.32
N GLU A 321 -3.65 -2.57 -21.91
CA GLU A 321 -3.88 -2.42 -23.35
C GLU A 321 -2.56 -2.32 -24.13
N SER A 322 -1.52 -1.69 -23.57
CA SER A 322 -0.18 -1.65 -24.18
C SER A 322 0.54 -3.00 -24.21
N GLY A 323 -0.02 -4.04 -23.55
CA GLY A 323 0.60 -5.35 -23.42
C GLY A 323 1.66 -5.43 -22.30
N PHE A 324 1.99 -4.32 -21.63
CA PHE A 324 3.02 -4.28 -20.58
C PHE A 324 2.76 -5.33 -19.47
N ILE A 325 1.53 -5.40 -18.95
CA ILE A 325 1.18 -6.34 -17.87
C ILE A 325 1.33 -7.80 -18.36
N LYS A 326 0.85 -8.09 -19.56
CA LYS A 326 0.98 -9.42 -20.18
C LYS A 326 2.44 -9.83 -20.32
N GLU A 327 3.28 -8.95 -20.86
CA GLU A 327 4.72 -9.21 -21.03
C GLU A 327 5.44 -9.35 -19.68
N LEU A 328 5.09 -8.53 -18.70
CA LEU A 328 5.66 -8.58 -17.38
C LEU A 328 5.45 -9.95 -16.73
N TYR A 329 4.23 -10.49 -16.79
CA TYR A 329 3.89 -11.78 -16.20
C TYR A 329 4.22 -13.00 -17.07
N ALA A 330 4.54 -12.81 -18.36
CA ALA A 330 5.02 -13.89 -19.24
C ALA A 330 6.51 -14.21 -19.03
N LYS A 331 7.31 -13.25 -18.57
CA LYS A 331 8.73 -13.46 -18.25
C LYS A 331 8.83 -14.17 -16.88
N ARG A 332 9.37 -15.40 -16.91
CA ARG A 332 9.76 -16.16 -15.72
C ARG A 332 11.07 -15.64 -15.16
#